data_7d89f9eadb682c553123cfe27a146751
#
_entry.id   7d89f9eadb682c553123cfe27a146751
#
_cell.length_a   1.000
_cell.length_b   1.000
_cell.length_c   1.000
_cell.angle_alpha   90.00
_cell.angle_beta   90.00
_cell.angle_gamma   90.00
#
_symmetry.space_group_name_H-M   'P 1'
#
loop_
_entity.id
_entity.type
_entity.pdbx_description
1 polymer ?
#
loop_
_entity_poly.entity_id
_entity_poly.type
_entity_poly.pdbx_seq_one_letter_code
_entity_poly.pdbx_strand_id
1 'polypeptide(L)'
;MELQLEKLSKALKKKGLDDKLVSVCSENDVVFMALFGSFVRGEQRRGSDVDIAIEFDKSKTKTLLDLIHLEDELSGVFKRKVDLGIFSSLSPYVVDDVKREMLVIYEKR
;
A
#
# COMPACT_ATOMS: atom_id res chain seq x y z
N MET A 1 4.41 6.66 -14.37
CA MET A 1 3.75 6.41 -13.08
C MET A 1 2.28 6.16 -13.32
N GLU A 2 1.75 5.09 -12.76
CA GLU A 2 0.32 4.77 -12.87
C GLU A 2 -0.30 4.67 -11.49
N LEU A 3 -1.48 5.25 -11.33
CA LEU A 3 -2.27 5.16 -10.11
C LEU A 3 -3.67 4.69 -10.45
N GLN A 4 -4.20 3.76 -9.67
CA GLN A 4 -5.55 3.23 -9.86
C GLN A 4 -6.48 3.70 -8.73
N LEU A 5 -6.29 4.96 -8.32
CA LEU A 5 -7.01 5.51 -7.17
C LEU A 5 -8.51 5.61 -7.38
N GLU A 6 -8.97 5.71 -8.63
CA GLU A 6 -10.39 5.74 -8.94
C GLU A 6 -11.12 4.46 -8.55
N LYS A 7 -10.37 3.37 -8.38
CA LYS A 7 -10.93 2.07 -7.96
C LYS A 7 -10.97 1.90 -6.44
N LEU A 8 -10.42 2.87 -5.70
CA LEU A 8 -10.45 2.79 -4.24
C LEU A 8 -11.86 2.91 -3.70
N SER A 9 -12.12 2.18 -2.62
CA SER A 9 -13.34 2.30 -1.84
C SER A 9 -13.50 3.75 -1.35
N LYS A 10 -14.74 4.23 -1.29
CA LYS A 10 -15.05 5.56 -0.78
C LYS A 10 -14.52 5.77 0.64
N ALA A 11 -14.40 4.69 1.43
CA ALA A 11 -13.89 4.75 2.78
C ALA A 11 -12.42 5.18 2.83
N LEU A 12 -11.66 4.93 1.76
CA LEU A 12 -10.24 5.29 1.67
C LEU A 12 -9.99 6.52 0.83
N LYS A 13 -10.92 6.85 -0.08
CA LYS A 13 -10.72 7.93 -1.03
C LYS A 13 -10.91 9.28 -0.34
N LYS A 14 -9.86 10.09 -0.33
CA LYS A 14 -9.85 11.40 0.30
C LYS A 14 -9.24 12.44 -0.64
N LYS A 15 -9.63 13.69 -0.44
CA LYS A 15 -9.08 14.80 -1.21
C LYS A 15 -7.57 14.88 -1.03
N GLY A 16 -6.82 14.95 -2.13
CA GLY A 16 -5.37 15.04 -2.10
C GLY A 16 -4.66 13.73 -1.80
N LEU A 17 -5.38 12.61 -1.79
CA LEU A 17 -4.80 11.30 -1.48
C LEU A 17 -3.69 10.90 -2.45
N ASP A 18 -3.90 11.10 -3.75
CA ASP A 18 -2.92 10.76 -4.76
C ASP A 18 -1.62 11.54 -4.59
N ASP A 19 -1.70 12.85 -4.32
CA ASP A 19 -0.51 13.67 -4.06
C ASP A 19 0.23 13.19 -2.83
N LYS A 20 -0.50 12.86 -1.76
CA LYS A 20 0.10 12.36 -0.51
C LYS A 20 0.78 11.01 -0.73
N LEU A 21 0.15 10.11 -1.49
CA LEU A 21 0.73 8.80 -1.78
C LEU A 21 2.01 8.93 -2.60
N VAL A 22 2.01 9.78 -3.61
CA VAL A 22 3.20 10.02 -4.42
C VAL A 22 4.35 10.55 -3.55
N SER A 23 4.06 11.53 -2.69
CA SER A 23 5.06 12.09 -1.78
C SER A 23 5.63 11.03 -0.83
N VAL A 24 4.77 10.28 -0.17
CA VAL A 24 5.19 9.25 0.78
C VAL A 24 6.04 8.19 0.09
N CYS A 25 5.60 7.72 -1.08
CA CYS A 25 6.37 6.72 -1.83
C CYS A 25 7.72 7.26 -2.27
N SER A 26 7.75 8.47 -2.80
CA SER A 26 9.00 9.10 -3.26
C SER A 26 9.99 9.31 -2.11
N GLU A 27 9.52 9.81 -0.97
CA GLU A 27 10.36 10.09 0.18
C GLU A 27 10.89 8.83 0.86
N ASN A 28 10.20 7.72 0.72
CA ASN A 28 10.57 6.45 1.36
C ASN A 28 11.17 5.43 0.39
N ASP A 29 11.50 5.83 -0.82
CA ASP A 29 12.09 4.96 -1.84
C ASP A 29 11.22 3.76 -2.19
N VAL A 30 9.91 3.95 -2.16
CA VAL A 30 8.95 2.94 -2.59
C VAL A 30 8.77 3.04 -4.09
N VAL A 31 8.87 1.93 -4.79
CA VAL A 31 8.68 1.87 -6.25
C VAL A 31 7.40 1.16 -6.66
N PHE A 32 6.75 0.47 -5.73
CA PHE A 32 5.53 -0.27 -6.00
C PHE A 32 4.67 -0.31 -4.73
N MET A 33 3.38 -0.10 -4.88
CA MET A 33 2.43 -0.22 -3.77
C MET A 33 1.11 -0.76 -4.29
N ALA A 34 0.61 -1.81 -3.66
CA ALA A 34 -0.66 -2.42 -4.01
C ALA A 34 -1.53 -2.62 -2.77
N LEU A 35 -2.81 -2.37 -2.94
CA LEU A 35 -3.83 -2.60 -1.92
C LEU A 35 -4.43 -3.98 -2.14
N PHE A 36 -4.70 -4.70 -1.06
CA PHE A 36 -5.38 -5.99 -1.14
C PHE A 36 -6.26 -6.18 0.09
N GLY A 37 -6.87 -7.36 0.21
CA GLY A 37 -7.69 -7.68 1.37
C GLY A 37 -9.09 -7.08 1.30
N SER A 38 -9.68 -6.85 2.48
CA SER A 38 -11.09 -6.50 2.60
C SER A 38 -11.50 -5.23 1.87
N PHE A 39 -10.61 -4.22 1.80
CA PHE A 39 -10.94 -2.97 1.11
C PHE A 39 -11.02 -3.13 -0.41
N VAL A 40 -10.30 -4.10 -0.97
CA VAL A 40 -10.39 -4.39 -2.40
C VAL A 40 -11.64 -5.23 -2.70
N ARG A 41 -11.96 -6.19 -1.82
CA ARG A 41 -13.11 -7.06 -1.99
C ARG A 41 -14.44 -6.42 -1.63
N GLY A 42 -14.43 -5.19 -1.09
CA GLY A 42 -15.66 -4.54 -0.63
C GLY A 42 -16.22 -5.15 0.65
N GLU A 43 -15.40 -5.84 1.41
CA GLU A 43 -15.79 -6.52 2.65
C GLU A 43 -15.36 -5.76 3.90
N GLN A 44 -14.86 -4.54 3.74
CA GLN A 44 -14.39 -3.76 4.87
C GLN A 44 -15.51 -3.47 5.85
N ARG A 45 -15.14 -3.46 7.13
CA ARG A 45 -16.01 -3.12 8.23
C ARG A 45 -15.40 -1.98 9.02
N ARG A 46 -16.17 -1.39 9.92
CA ARG A 46 -15.64 -0.41 10.84
C ARG A 46 -14.48 -1.03 11.60
N GLY A 47 -13.32 -0.40 11.54
CA GLY A 47 -12.12 -0.91 12.18
C GLY A 47 -11.29 -1.89 11.35
N SER A 48 -11.68 -2.16 10.11
CA SER A 48 -10.85 -2.99 9.22
C SER A 48 -9.51 -2.33 8.96
N ASP A 49 -8.44 -3.14 8.97
CA ASP A 49 -7.10 -2.68 8.61
C ASP A 49 -6.99 -2.56 7.09
N VAL A 50 -6.13 -1.65 6.65
CA VAL A 50 -5.80 -1.51 5.23
C VAL A 50 -4.58 -2.37 4.95
N ASP A 51 -4.74 -3.39 4.10
CA ASP A 51 -3.66 -4.32 3.76
C ASP A 51 -2.92 -3.81 2.53
N ILE A 52 -1.63 -3.55 2.68
CA ILE A 52 -0.79 -2.97 1.62
C ILE A 52 0.48 -3.79 1.46
N ALA A 53 0.84 -4.08 0.21
CA ALA A 53 2.11 -4.69 -0.14
C ALA A 53 2.93 -3.69 -0.96
N ILE A 54 4.20 -3.56 -0.63
CA ILE A 54 5.11 -2.61 -1.30
C ILE A 54 6.38 -3.30 -1.77
N GLU A 55 7.11 -2.60 -2.65
CA GLU A 55 8.50 -2.88 -2.93
C GLU A 55 9.30 -1.60 -2.78
N PHE A 56 10.46 -1.70 -2.15
CA PHE A 56 11.43 -0.62 -2.10
C PHE A 56 12.35 -0.67 -3.33
N ASP A 57 12.94 0.46 -3.66
CA ASP A 57 13.97 0.55 -4.68
C ASP A 57 15.13 -0.38 -4.29
N LYS A 58 15.48 -1.31 -5.17
CA LYS A 58 16.54 -2.31 -4.91
C LYS A 58 17.92 -1.71 -4.72
N SER A 59 18.14 -0.49 -5.21
CA SER A 59 19.40 0.21 -5.04
C SER A 59 19.57 0.82 -3.65
N LYS A 60 18.52 0.80 -2.83
CA LYS A 60 18.51 1.38 -1.49
C LYS A 60 18.53 0.29 -0.43
N THR A 61 19.29 0.51 0.62
CA THR A 61 19.32 -0.38 1.78
C THR A 61 18.23 0.05 2.75
N LYS A 62 17.23 -0.79 2.94
CA LYS A 62 16.11 -0.52 3.83
C LYS A 62 16.08 -1.50 4.99
N THR A 63 15.68 -1.02 6.15
CA THR A 63 15.64 -1.81 7.38
C THR A 63 14.20 -1.99 7.84
N LEU A 64 14.01 -2.82 8.87
CA LEU A 64 12.71 -2.99 9.50
C LEU A 64 12.17 -1.66 10.04
N LEU A 65 13.05 -0.79 10.54
CA LEU A 65 12.63 0.52 11.04
C LEU A 65 12.07 1.40 9.93
N ASP A 66 12.63 1.32 8.73
CA ASP A 66 12.09 2.03 7.57
C ASP A 66 10.69 1.56 7.23
N LEU A 67 10.46 0.25 7.31
CA LEU A 67 9.15 -0.34 7.07
C LEU A 67 8.12 0.12 8.11
N ILE A 68 8.50 0.11 9.38
CA ILE A 68 7.63 0.54 10.48
C ILE A 68 7.29 2.03 10.33
N HIS A 69 8.28 2.85 9.99
CA HIS A 69 8.07 4.28 9.76
C HIS A 69 7.08 4.53 8.62
N LEU A 70 7.24 3.79 7.53
CA LEU A 70 6.33 3.89 6.38
C LEU A 70 4.91 3.46 6.76
N GLU A 71 4.79 2.40 7.54
CA GLU A 71 3.48 1.93 8.01
C GLU A 71 2.76 3.02 8.82
N ASP A 72 3.49 3.69 9.70
CA ASP A 72 2.94 4.80 10.48
C ASP A 72 2.51 5.97 9.60
N GLU A 73 3.33 6.34 8.62
CA GLU A 73 2.99 7.41 7.69
C GLU A 73 1.73 7.08 6.90
N LEU A 74 1.64 5.86 6.38
CA LEU A 74 0.48 5.43 5.60
C LEU A 74 -0.77 5.37 6.44
N SER A 75 -0.65 4.94 7.71
CA SER A 75 -1.78 4.95 8.64
C SER A 75 -2.31 6.37 8.83
N GLY A 76 -1.42 7.36 8.85
CA GLY A 76 -1.82 8.77 8.90
C GLY A 76 -2.49 9.24 7.62
N VAL A 77 -1.99 8.80 6.47
CA VAL A 77 -2.55 9.16 5.16
C VAL A 77 -3.97 8.62 5.00
N PHE A 78 -4.17 7.34 5.31
CA PHE A 78 -5.47 6.68 5.16
C PHE A 78 -6.40 6.93 6.37
N LYS A 79 -5.86 7.42 7.47
CA LYS A 79 -6.57 7.59 8.75
C LYS A 79 -7.18 6.27 9.22
N ARG A 80 -6.46 5.19 8.99
CA ARG A 80 -6.80 3.82 9.40
C ARG A 80 -5.52 3.06 9.64
N LYS A 81 -5.60 2.05 10.47
CA LYS A 81 -4.44 1.17 10.68
C LYS A 81 -4.08 0.50 9.36
N VAL A 82 -2.80 0.60 9.00
CA VAL A 82 -2.25 -0.06 7.81
C VAL A 82 -1.44 -1.27 8.25
N ASP A 83 -1.68 -2.39 7.59
CA ASP A 83 -0.89 -3.61 7.75
C ASP A 83 0.00 -3.69 6.50
N LEU A 84 1.29 -3.44 6.68
CA LEU A 84 2.24 -3.27 5.59
C LEU A 84 3.18 -4.45 5.49
N GLY A 85 3.30 -5.01 4.28
CA GLY A 85 4.25 -6.07 3.99
C GLY A 85 5.06 -5.76 2.74
N ILE A 86 6.19 -6.42 2.60
CA ILE A 86 7.01 -6.33 1.39
C ILE A 86 6.55 -7.43 0.44
N PHE A 87 6.15 -7.04 -0.77
CA PHE A 87 5.57 -7.94 -1.75
C PHE A 87 6.45 -9.16 -2.03
N SER A 88 7.74 -8.94 -2.26
CA SER A 88 8.68 -10.02 -2.56
C SER A 88 8.94 -10.96 -1.37
N SER A 89 8.56 -10.55 -0.16
CA SER A 89 8.73 -11.35 1.06
C SER A 89 7.46 -12.11 1.45
N LEU A 90 6.37 -11.97 0.69
CA LEU A 90 5.14 -12.72 0.95
C LEU A 90 5.35 -14.19 0.68
N SER A 91 4.70 -15.05 1.47
CA SER A 91 4.81 -16.49 1.25
C SER A 91 4.22 -16.87 -0.12
N PRO A 92 4.72 -17.95 -0.75
CA PRO A 92 4.19 -18.39 -2.05
C PRO A 92 2.68 -18.65 -2.03
N TYR A 93 2.13 -19.04 -0.89
CA TYR A 93 0.69 -19.31 -0.74
C TYR A 93 -0.13 -18.03 -0.74
N VAL A 94 0.43 -16.97 -0.17
CA VAL A 94 -0.25 -15.67 -0.04
C VAL A 94 -0.10 -14.85 -1.30
N VAL A 95 1.08 -14.89 -1.94
CA VAL A 95 1.40 -14.01 -3.07
C VAL A 95 0.45 -14.24 -4.26
N ASP A 96 0.06 -15.48 -4.52
CA ASP A 96 -0.85 -15.76 -5.63
C ASP A 96 -2.24 -15.16 -5.39
N ASP A 97 -2.73 -15.23 -4.17
CA ASP A 97 -4.00 -14.62 -3.80
C ASP A 97 -3.94 -13.10 -3.91
N VAL A 98 -2.83 -12.51 -3.43
CA VAL A 98 -2.62 -11.07 -3.51
C VAL A 98 -2.58 -10.61 -4.96
N LYS A 99 -1.85 -11.33 -5.82
CA LYS A 99 -1.77 -10.98 -7.25
C LYS A 99 -3.12 -11.00 -7.95
N ARG A 100 -3.99 -11.94 -7.57
CA ARG A 100 -5.31 -12.06 -8.19
C ARG A 100 -6.25 -10.92 -7.80
N GLU A 101 -6.14 -10.42 -6.57
CA GLU A 101 -7.08 -9.43 -6.06
C GLU A 101 -6.50 -8.03 -5.89
N MET A 102 -5.18 -7.87 -5.96
CA MET A 102 -4.54 -6.60 -5.65
C MET A 102 -4.96 -5.46 -6.58
N LEU A 103 -5.01 -4.27 -6.01
CA LEU A 103 -5.19 -3.03 -6.73
C LEU A 103 -3.89 -2.23 -6.64
N VAL A 104 -3.18 -2.06 -7.75
CA VAL A 104 -1.94 -1.29 -7.77
C VAL A 104 -2.28 0.19 -7.62
N ILE A 105 -1.81 0.81 -6.55
CA ILE A 105 -2.10 2.22 -6.28
C ILE A 105 -0.89 3.13 -6.51
N TYR A 106 0.29 2.57 -6.70
CA TYR A 106 1.49 3.32 -7.06
C TYR A 106 2.48 2.38 -7.75
N GLU A 107 3.03 2.83 -8.86
CA GLU A 107 4.09 2.09 -9.55
C GLU A 107 5.00 3.08 -10.25
N LYS A 108 6.26 3.08 -9.87
CA LYS A 108 7.28 3.92 -10.49
C LYS A 108 7.89 3.17 -11.66
N ARG A 109 7.91 3.80 -12.81
CA ARG A 109 8.49 3.25 -14.03
C ARG A 109 9.76 3.95 -14.42
#